data_4012d23141a02c28a0fb50f9a9144036
#
_entry.id   4012d23141a02c28a0fb50f9a9144036
#
_cell.length_a   1.000
_cell.length_b   1.000
_cell.length_c   1.000
_cell.angle_alpha   90.00
_cell.angle_beta   90.00
_cell.angle_gamma   90.00
#
_symmetry.space_group_name_H-M   'P 1'
#
loop_
_entity.id
_entity.type
_entity.pdbx_description
1 polymer ?
#
loop_
_entity_poly.entity_id
_entity_poly.type
_entity_poly.pdbx_seq_one_letter_code
_entity_poly.pdbx_strand_id
1 'polypeptide(L)'
;MELGLVGLGRMGGNMRERLRRAGHTVVGFDTNQEISDSKDLADLVGQLTATDQPRVVWVMVPVQVIQPVVEELSELLSEGDIVIDGGNTRWTEDQPRADLLAKHGIRFVDCGVSGGVWGLENGYALMCGGDAETVGTLMPIFEGLKPAGEFGFVHAGEIGAGHFTKMVHNGIEYAIMQAYAEGFELLEAADVVRNVPEAFNSWREGTVIRSWLLDLLVNALTEDNHLDKLRGYAEDSGEGRWTVEAAIDHAVPVPAIAASLFARFSSRQEDSPAMKAVAAMRNQFGGHAVKGAETPGAAPADAG
;
A
#
# COMPACT_ATOMS: atom_id res chain seq x y z
N MET A 1 20.47 -2.67 -17.43
CA MET A 1 20.83 -1.35 -16.85
C MET A 1 21.49 -1.55 -15.50
N GLU A 2 22.21 -0.55 -15.03
CA GLU A 2 22.76 -0.45 -13.66
C GLU A 2 21.90 0.51 -12.85
N LEU A 3 21.58 0.15 -11.59
CA LEU A 3 20.79 1.02 -10.71
C LEU A 3 21.11 0.78 -9.23
N GLY A 4 20.95 1.82 -8.43
CA GLY A 4 20.91 1.77 -6.97
C GLY A 4 19.47 1.48 -6.48
N LEU A 5 19.34 0.71 -5.40
CA LEU A 5 18.06 0.49 -4.74
C LEU A 5 18.21 0.76 -3.23
N VAL A 6 17.50 1.76 -2.74
CA VAL A 6 17.53 2.23 -1.36
C VAL A 6 16.33 1.70 -0.59
N GLY A 7 16.57 0.99 0.50
CA GLY A 7 15.55 0.30 1.28
C GLY A 7 15.34 -1.14 0.79
N LEU A 8 15.95 -2.09 1.50
CA LEU A 8 15.96 -3.52 1.17
C LEU A 8 15.04 -4.33 2.10
N GLY A 9 14.03 -3.68 2.64
CA GLY A 9 12.96 -4.37 3.35
C GLY A 9 12.26 -5.40 2.46
N ARG A 10 11.14 -5.95 2.91
CA ARG A 10 10.46 -7.05 2.24
C ARG A 10 10.21 -6.81 0.74
N MET A 11 9.72 -5.62 0.36
CA MET A 11 9.47 -5.32 -1.06
C MET A 11 10.76 -4.97 -1.81
N GLY A 12 11.58 -4.04 -1.30
CA GLY A 12 12.80 -3.62 -1.99
C GLY A 12 13.80 -4.76 -2.17
N GLY A 13 13.95 -5.63 -1.18
CA GLY A 13 14.79 -6.84 -1.30
C GLY A 13 14.31 -7.78 -2.41
N ASN A 14 12.98 -8.01 -2.50
CA ASN A 14 12.39 -8.80 -3.58
C ASN A 14 12.54 -8.13 -4.95
N MET A 15 12.39 -6.81 -5.02
CA MET A 15 12.60 -6.05 -6.28
C MET A 15 14.06 -6.14 -6.73
N ARG A 16 15.03 -6.00 -5.82
CA ARG A 16 16.46 -6.18 -6.11
C ARG A 16 16.71 -7.56 -6.74
N GLU A 17 16.21 -8.59 -6.10
CA GLU A 17 16.39 -9.97 -6.57
C GLU A 17 15.74 -10.18 -7.95
N ARG A 18 14.50 -9.71 -8.15
CA ARG A 18 13.80 -9.82 -9.41
C ARG A 18 14.51 -9.10 -10.55
N LEU A 19 15.02 -7.89 -10.30
CA LEU A 19 15.79 -7.12 -11.27
C LEU A 19 17.13 -7.82 -11.63
N ARG A 20 17.81 -8.41 -10.64
CA ARG A 20 19.01 -9.20 -10.88
C ARG A 20 18.74 -10.42 -11.75
N ARG A 21 17.60 -11.12 -11.52
CA ARG A 21 17.13 -12.24 -12.37
C ARG A 21 16.81 -11.77 -13.79
N ALA A 22 16.35 -10.55 -13.96
CA ALA A 22 16.09 -9.93 -15.26
C ALA A 22 17.37 -9.43 -15.97
N GLY A 23 18.56 -9.61 -15.37
CA GLY A 23 19.84 -9.24 -15.98
C GLY A 23 20.29 -7.81 -15.73
N HIS A 24 19.70 -7.11 -14.73
CA HIS A 24 20.16 -5.80 -14.31
C HIS A 24 21.24 -5.90 -13.24
N THR A 25 22.17 -4.94 -13.22
CA THR A 25 23.13 -4.76 -12.12
C THR A 25 22.47 -3.89 -11.06
N VAL A 26 22.25 -4.41 -9.86
CA VAL A 26 21.57 -3.69 -8.79
C VAL A 26 22.47 -3.62 -7.56
N VAL A 27 22.82 -2.40 -7.15
CA VAL A 27 23.51 -2.11 -5.88
C VAL A 27 22.47 -1.71 -4.85
N GLY A 28 22.35 -2.45 -3.76
CA GLY A 28 21.36 -2.19 -2.72
C GLY A 28 21.96 -1.47 -1.52
N PHE A 29 21.20 -0.55 -0.93
CA PHE A 29 21.52 0.07 0.36
C PHE A 29 20.35 -0.09 1.34
N ASP A 30 20.69 -0.49 2.55
CA ASP A 30 19.80 -0.50 3.71
C ASP A 30 20.58 -0.13 4.97
N THR A 31 19.89 0.41 5.97
CA THR A 31 20.49 0.67 7.30
C THR A 31 20.90 -0.63 8.01
N ASN A 32 20.23 -1.74 7.70
CA ASN A 32 20.68 -3.07 8.08
C ASN A 32 21.83 -3.52 7.15
N GLN A 33 23.04 -3.41 7.64
CA GLN A 33 24.25 -3.73 6.87
C GLN A 33 24.41 -5.22 6.50
N GLU A 34 23.65 -6.13 7.13
CA GLU A 34 23.68 -7.55 6.79
C GLU A 34 23.06 -7.86 5.41
N ILE A 35 22.16 -6.99 4.95
CA ILE A 35 21.48 -7.14 3.65
C ILE A 35 21.88 -6.09 2.62
N SER A 36 22.71 -5.13 3.02
CA SER A 36 23.18 -4.02 2.18
C SER A 36 24.41 -4.40 1.36
N ASP A 37 24.48 -3.92 0.12
CA ASP A 37 25.66 -4.05 -0.74
C ASP A 37 26.61 -2.85 -0.58
N SER A 38 26.16 -1.79 0.10
CA SER A 38 26.88 -0.52 0.29
C SER A 38 26.77 -0.02 1.72
N LYS A 39 27.73 0.79 2.16
CA LYS A 39 27.86 1.30 3.54
C LYS A 39 26.86 2.44 3.82
N ASP A 40 26.70 3.29 2.82
CA ASP A 40 25.89 4.50 2.85
C ASP A 40 25.44 4.86 1.42
N LEU A 41 24.68 5.95 1.28
CA LEU A 41 24.21 6.42 -0.02
C LEU A 41 25.36 6.88 -0.93
N ALA A 42 26.41 7.47 -0.38
CA ALA A 42 27.57 7.90 -1.15
C ALA A 42 28.33 6.70 -1.75
N ASP A 43 28.47 5.63 -0.98
CA ASP A 43 29.06 4.37 -1.45
C ASP A 43 28.19 3.71 -2.51
N LEU A 44 26.84 3.69 -2.33
CA LEU A 44 25.91 3.21 -3.33
C LEU A 44 26.08 3.97 -4.65
N VAL A 45 26.02 5.31 -4.62
CA VAL A 45 26.14 6.16 -5.82
C VAL A 45 27.52 6.00 -6.46
N GLY A 46 28.59 5.88 -5.65
CA GLY A 46 29.98 5.65 -6.11
C GLY A 46 30.19 4.31 -6.81
N GLN A 47 29.35 3.31 -6.53
CA GLN A 47 29.39 2.00 -7.19
C GLN A 47 28.65 1.99 -8.55
N LEU A 48 27.82 3.00 -8.85
CA LEU A 48 27.15 3.15 -10.14
C LEU A 48 28.11 3.78 -11.16
N THR A 49 28.77 2.95 -11.95
CA THR A 49 29.92 3.31 -12.79
C THR A 49 29.63 3.35 -14.29
N ALA A 50 28.42 2.99 -14.73
CA ALA A 50 28.04 3.07 -16.13
C ALA A 50 28.10 4.54 -16.62
N THR A 51 28.90 4.81 -17.66
CA THR A 51 29.19 6.17 -18.15
C THR A 51 28.38 6.58 -19.37
N ASP A 52 27.71 5.64 -20.00
CA ASP A 52 26.90 5.82 -21.21
C ASP A 52 25.38 5.94 -20.93
N GLN A 53 25.01 5.87 -19.66
CA GLN A 53 23.63 5.94 -19.19
C GLN A 53 23.56 6.79 -17.91
N PRO A 54 22.39 7.43 -17.63
CA PRO A 54 22.19 8.09 -16.34
C PRO A 54 22.28 7.10 -15.19
N ARG A 55 22.82 7.52 -14.06
CA ARG A 55 22.68 6.77 -12.81
C ARG A 55 21.22 6.82 -12.38
N VAL A 56 20.69 5.68 -12.01
CA VAL A 56 19.30 5.54 -11.56
C VAL A 56 19.30 5.10 -10.11
N VAL A 57 18.59 5.80 -9.24
CA VAL A 57 18.41 5.37 -7.84
C VAL A 57 16.91 5.22 -7.56
N TRP A 58 16.50 4.00 -7.23
CA TRP A 58 15.14 3.66 -6.83
C TRP A 58 15.03 3.64 -5.31
N VAL A 59 14.11 4.45 -4.75
CA VAL A 59 13.93 4.59 -3.31
C VAL A 59 12.67 3.83 -2.87
N MET A 60 12.81 2.92 -1.90
CA MET A 60 11.76 2.04 -1.34
C MET A 60 11.74 2.10 0.19
N VAL A 61 11.84 3.29 0.75
CA VAL A 61 11.88 3.49 2.20
C VAL A 61 10.53 3.93 2.77
N PRO A 62 10.31 3.82 4.10
CA PRO A 62 9.13 4.35 4.75
C PRO A 62 8.96 5.87 4.55
N VAL A 63 7.71 6.34 4.49
CA VAL A 63 7.37 7.75 4.23
C VAL A 63 8.08 8.74 5.16
N GLN A 64 8.38 8.34 6.40
CA GLN A 64 9.02 9.20 7.40
C GLN A 64 10.49 9.54 7.07
N VAL A 65 11.13 8.75 6.21
CA VAL A 65 12.56 8.90 5.90
C VAL A 65 12.85 9.19 4.41
N ILE A 66 11.81 9.25 3.57
CA ILE A 66 11.99 9.51 2.14
C ILE A 66 12.59 10.90 1.88
N GLN A 67 12.12 11.94 2.56
CA GLN A 67 12.58 13.30 2.34
C GLN A 67 14.08 13.47 2.64
N PRO A 68 14.63 13.03 3.79
CA PRO A 68 16.08 13.04 4.03
C PRO A 68 16.89 12.27 2.99
N VAL A 69 16.39 11.12 2.51
CA VAL A 69 17.06 10.33 1.48
C VAL A 69 17.12 11.08 0.15
N VAL A 70 16.03 11.73 -0.26
CA VAL A 70 15.99 12.53 -1.50
C VAL A 70 16.91 13.75 -1.38
N GLU A 71 16.95 14.42 -0.23
CA GLU A 71 17.87 15.54 0.04
C GLU A 71 19.34 15.10 -0.09
N GLU A 72 19.72 13.99 0.54
CA GLU A 72 21.07 13.47 0.43
C GLU A 72 21.43 13.03 -1.00
N LEU A 73 20.50 12.37 -1.72
CA LEU A 73 20.70 12.02 -3.11
C LEU A 73 20.86 13.24 -4.03
N SER A 74 20.21 14.38 -3.71
CA SER A 74 20.35 15.61 -4.48
C SER A 74 21.76 16.19 -4.45
N GLU A 75 22.53 15.90 -3.39
CA GLU A 75 23.94 16.33 -3.25
C GLU A 75 24.92 15.31 -3.85
N LEU A 76 24.52 14.03 -3.99
CA LEU A 76 25.40 12.95 -4.45
C LEU A 76 25.28 12.68 -5.96
N LEU A 77 24.12 12.93 -6.54
CA LEU A 77 23.83 12.71 -7.95
C LEU A 77 24.20 13.96 -8.78
N SER A 78 24.18 13.83 -10.09
CA SER A 78 24.57 14.87 -11.03
C SER A 78 23.46 15.11 -12.06
N GLU A 79 23.62 16.19 -12.83
CA GLU A 79 22.74 16.51 -13.96
C GLU A 79 22.53 15.30 -14.88
N GLY A 80 21.27 15.01 -15.19
CA GLY A 80 20.87 13.91 -16.05
C GLY A 80 20.57 12.59 -15.29
N ASP A 81 21.03 12.44 -14.05
CA ASP A 81 20.68 11.28 -13.23
C ASP A 81 19.19 11.22 -12.88
N ILE A 82 18.69 10.07 -12.44
CA ILE A 82 17.28 9.83 -12.22
C ILE A 82 17.05 9.28 -10.82
N VAL A 83 16.12 9.88 -10.08
CA VAL A 83 15.58 9.33 -8.82
C VAL A 83 14.17 8.83 -9.05
N ILE A 84 13.88 7.61 -8.63
CA ILE A 84 12.53 7.01 -8.63
C ILE A 84 12.06 6.90 -7.19
N ASP A 85 10.98 7.58 -6.82
CA ASP A 85 10.27 7.35 -5.56
C ASP A 85 9.27 6.21 -5.76
N GLY A 86 9.57 5.04 -5.20
CA GLY A 86 8.67 3.88 -5.21
C GLY A 86 8.06 3.59 -3.84
N GLY A 87 8.21 4.52 -2.90
CA GLY A 87 7.65 4.42 -1.55
C GLY A 87 6.12 4.52 -1.53
N ASN A 88 5.55 4.28 -0.36
CA ASN A 88 4.14 4.56 -0.13
C ASN A 88 4.00 6.00 0.37
N THR A 89 4.11 6.97 -0.52
CA THR A 89 4.14 8.40 -0.23
C THR A 89 2.90 9.12 -0.74
N ARG A 90 2.64 10.30 -0.17
CA ARG A 90 1.51 11.12 -0.59
C ARG A 90 1.85 11.83 -1.90
N TRP A 91 1.05 11.66 -2.93
CA TRP A 91 1.26 12.22 -4.26
C TRP A 91 1.50 13.75 -4.29
N THR A 92 0.94 14.49 -3.31
CA THR A 92 1.15 15.95 -3.19
C THR A 92 2.57 16.34 -2.79
N GLU A 93 3.38 15.38 -2.32
CA GLU A 93 4.77 15.60 -1.93
C GLU A 93 5.76 15.33 -3.08
N ASP A 94 5.29 14.77 -4.19
CA ASP A 94 6.15 14.40 -5.31
C ASP A 94 6.68 15.63 -6.06
N GLN A 95 5.82 16.62 -6.34
CA GLN A 95 6.25 17.85 -7.02
C GLN A 95 7.31 18.63 -6.21
N PRO A 96 7.16 18.86 -4.89
CA PRO A 96 8.23 19.44 -4.08
C PRO A 96 9.56 18.67 -4.13
N ARG A 97 9.54 17.33 -4.16
CA ARG A 97 10.77 16.51 -4.30
C ARG A 97 11.39 16.66 -5.66
N ALA A 98 10.58 16.64 -6.71
CA ALA A 98 11.03 16.88 -8.08
C ALA A 98 11.67 18.26 -8.25
N ASP A 99 11.04 19.30 -7.69
CA ASP A 99 11.56 20.67 -7.73
C ASP A 99 12.90 20.81 -6.99
N LEU A 100 13.09 20.05 -5.91
CA LEU A 100 14.37 19.99 -5.20
C LEU A 100 15.46 19.38 -6.09
N LEU A 101 15.22 18.22 -6.66
CA LEU A 101 16.16 17.50 -7.53
C LEU A 101 16.46 18.27 -8.82
N ALA A 102 15.48 18.94 -9.39
CA ALA A 102 15.63 19.74 -10.60
C ALA A 102 16.62 20.91 -10.45
N LYS A 103 16.86 21.42 -9.23
CA LYS A 103 17.89 22.44 -8.95
C LYS A 103 19.30 21.94 -9.25
N HIS A 104 19.50 20.63 -9.22
CA HIS A 104 20.76 19.93 -9.52
C HIS A 104 20.72 19.25 -10.90
N GLY A 105 19.67 19.50 -11.72
CA GLY A 105 19.50 18.86 -13.03
C GLY A 105 19.14 17.37 -12.96
N ILE A 106 18.74 16.88 -11.78
CA ILE A 106 18.37 15.49 -11.55
C ILE A 106 16.88 15.32 -11.89
N ARG A 107 16.55 14.26 -12.63
CA ARG A 107 15.18 13.92 -13.04
C ARG A 107 14.48 13.08 -11.97
N PHE A 108 13.18 13.21 -11.87
CA PHE A 108 12.36 12.52 -10.89
C PHE A 108 11.21 11.76 -11.55
N VAL A 109 10.91 10.59 -11.02
CA VAL A 109 9.74 9.77 -11.37
C VAL A 109 9.12 9.26 -10.08
N ASP A 110 7.83 9.45 -9.89
CA ASP A 110 7.06 8.77 -8.85
C ASP A 110 6.52 7.44 -9.39
N CYS A 111 6.58 6.38 -8.59
CA CYS A 111 6.16 5.06 -9.02
C CYS A 111 5.41 4.32 -7.93
N GLY A 112 4.10 4.30 -8.02
CA GLY A 112 3.26 3.43 -7.20
C GLY A 112 3.52 1.96 -7.53
N VAL A 113 3.91 1.18 -6.53
CA VAL A 113 4.24 -0.25 -6.66
C VAL A 113 3.19 -1.08 -5.94
N SER A 114 2.55 -2.03 -6.63
CA SER A 114 1.59 -2.98 -6.08
C SER A 114 2.00 -4.41 -6.41
N GLY A 115 1.74 -5.37 -5.49
CA GLY A 115 2.14 -6.78 -5.64
C GLY A 115 2.59 -7.41 -4.33
N GLY A 116 2.92 -6.60 -3.33
CA GLY A 116 3.26 -7.04 -1.99
C GLY A 116 4.41 -8.06 -1.96
N VAL A 117 4.30 -9.04 -1.07
CA VAL A 117 5.31 -10.10 -0.89
C VAL A 117 5.39 -11.08 -2.07
N TRP A 118 4.33 -11.18 -2.85
CA TRP A 118 4.24 -12.08 -4.00
C TRP A 118 4.89 -11.54 -5.27
N GLY A 119 5.29 -10.25 -5.25
CA GLY A 119 5.88 -9.57 -6.40
C GLY A 119 7.19 -10.18 -6.89
N LEU A 120 7.95 -10.88 -6.03
CA LEU A 120 9.17 -11.57 -6.46
C LEU A 120 8.88 -12.57 -7.58
N GLU A 121 7.84 -13.37 -7.43
CA GLU A 121 7.49 -14.42 -8.40
C GLU A 121 6.50 -13.93 -9.46
N ASN A 122 5.47 -13.18 -9.05
CA ASN A 122 4.38 -12.77 -9.94
C ASN A 122 4.63 -11.45 -10.68
N GLY A 123 5.63 -10.66 -10.25
CA GLY A 123 5.85 -9.29 -10.72
C GLY A 123 5.05 -8.25 -9.95
N TYR A 124 5.37 -7.00 -10.19
CA TYR A 124 4.76 -5.83 -9.57
C TYR A 124 3.98 -5.03 -10.60
N ALA A 125 2.75 -4.64 -10.26
CA ALA A 125 2.06 -3.62 -11.04
C ALA A 125 2.64 -2.25 -10.70
N LEU A 126 3.01 -1.49 -11.76
CA LEU A 126 3.74 -0.22 -11.67
C LEU A 126 2.92 0.90 -12.30
N MET A 127 2.72 1.96 -11.55
CA MET A 127 1.99 3.16 -11.97
C MET A 127 2.94 4.35 -11.85
N CYS A 128 3.45 4.87 -12.96
CA CYS A 128 4.49 5.89 -12.96
C CYS A 128 3.96 7.26 -13.37
N GLY A 129 4.46 8.29 -12.69
CA GLY A 129 4.32 9.70 -13.05
C GLY A 129 5.69 10.33 -13.32
N GLY A 130 5.75 11.25 -14.28
CA GLY A 130 6.96 11.94 -14.69
C GLY A 130 6.96 12.25 -16.18
N ASP A 131 8.02 12.92 -16.67
CA ASP A 131 8.11 13.20 -18.10
C ASP A 131 8.29 11.93 -18.94
N ALA A 132 7.72 11.92 -20.14
CA ALA A 132 7.66 10.73 -20.98
C ALA A 132 9.05 10.23 -21.45
N GLU A 133 10.03 11.10 -21.63
CA GLU A 133 11.39 10.74 -22.04
C GLU A 133 12.10 9.99 -20.88
N THR A 134 12.00 10.53 -19.67
CA THR A 134 12.57 9.90 -18.46
C THR A 134 11.93 8.53 -18.20
N VAL A 135 10.60 8.46 -18.25
CA VAL A 135 9.88 7.18 -18.09
C VAL A 135 10.28 6.19 -19.19
N GLY A 136 10.41 6.67 -20.44
CA GLY A 136 10.87 5.86 -21.57
C GLY A 136 12.27 5.28 -21.37
N THR A 137 13.19 6.06 -20.79
CA THR A 137 14.56 5.62 -20.46
C THR A 137 14.55 4.47 -19.44
N LEU A 138 13.59 4.46 -18.52
CA LEU A 138 13.45 3.47 -17.42
C LEU A 138 12.70 2.20 -17.83
N MET A 139 12.12 2.13 -19.04
CA MET A 139 11.34 0.98 -19.48
C MET A 139 12.00 -0.37 -19.28
N PRO A 140 13.32 -0.57 -19.53
CA PRO A 140 13.95 -1.86 -19.27
C PRO A 140 13.86 -2.31 -17.80
N ILE A 141 13.91 -1.36 -16.84
CA ILE A 141 13.75 -1.64 -15.40
C ILE A 141 12.31 -2.04 -15.11
N PHE A 142 11.34 -1.28 -15.64
CA PHE A 142 9.92 -1.58 -15.44
C PHE A 142 9.52 -2.94 -16.06
N GLU A 143 10.04 -3.28 -17.24
CA GLU A 143 9.83 -4.59 -17.84
C GLU A 143 10.41 -5.72 -16.99
N GLY A 144 11.54 -5.53 -16.33
CA GLY A 144 12.13 -6.48 -15.40
C GLY A 144 11.28 -6.71 -14.14
N LEU A 145 10.54 -5.69 -13.71
CA LEU A 145 9.73 -5.74 -12.49
C LEU A 145 8.29 -6.19 -12.73
N LYS A 146 7.65 -5.76 -13.80
CA LYS A 146 6.23 -6.05 -14.03
C LYS A 146 5.95 -7.55 -14.24
N PRO A 147 4.70 -8.00 -14.14
CA PRO A 147 4.30 -9.34 -14.57
C PRO A 147 4.65 -9.58 -16.04
N ALA A 148 4.85 -10.84 -16.39
CA ALA A 148 5.04 -11.21 -17.78
C ALA A 148 3.80 -10.87 -18.62
N GLY A 149 4.01 -10.39 -19.86
CA GLY A 149 2.94 -10.04 -20.79
C GLY A 149 2.68 -8.54 -20.92
N GLU A 150 1.53 -8.19 -21.43
CA GLU A 150 1.18 -6.83 -21.85
C GLU A 150 0.85 -5.90 -20.69
N PHE A 151 0.25 -6.43 -19.61
CA PHE A 151 -0.28 -5.64 -18.50
C PHE A 151 0.74 -5.47 -17.35
N GLY A 152 0.39 -4.63 -16.38
CA GLY A 152 1.16 -4.43 -15.15
C GLY A 152 2.07 -3.21 -15.15
N PHE A 153 2.04 -2.38 -16.20
CA PHE A 153 2.70 -1.07 -16.24
C PHE A 153 1.80 -0.02 -16.86
N VAL A 154 1.85 1.20 -16.30
CA VAL A 154 1.24 2.38 -16.89
C VAL A 154 2.08 3.63 -16.59
N HIS A 155 2.32 4.45 -17.63
CA HIS A 155 2.70 5.84 -17.48
C HIS A 155 1.40 6.64 -17.30
N ALA A 156 1.10 7.01 -16.07
CA ALA A 156 -0.20 7.57 -15.68
C ALA A 156 -0.31 9.08 -16.00
N GLY A 157 0.81 9.77 -16.17
CA GLY A 157 0.84 11.20 -16.45
C GLY A 157 2.08 11.88 -15.88
N GLU A 158 1.95 13.18 -15.59
CA GLU A 158 3.00 14.00 -15.01
C GLU A 158 3.37 13.56 -13.57
N ILE A 159 4.35 14.22 -12.97
CA ILE A 159 4.80 13.99 -11.59
C ILE A 159 3.60 13.97 -10.63
N GLY A 160 3.55 12.95 -9.76
CA GLY A 160 2.47 12.69 -8.83
C GLY A 160 1.38 11.77 -9.37
N ALA A 161 1.28 11.56 -10.70
CA ALA A 161 0.23 10.74 -11.30
C ALA A 161 0.37 9.26 -10.94
N GLY A 162 1.57 8.75 -10.75
CA GLY A 162 1.83 7.37 -10.35
C GLY A 162 1.32 7.09 -8.93
N HIS A 163 1.76 7.88 -7.97
CA HIS A 163 1.30 7.76 -6.57
C HIS A 163 -0.19 8.06 -6.43
N PHE A 164 -0.74 9.04 -7.17
CA PHE A 164 -2.18 9.28 -7.18
C PHE A 164 -2.96 8.06 -7.69
N THR A 165 -2.53 7.47 -8.80
CA THR A 165 -3.17 6.28 -9.37
C THR A 165 -3.10 5.09 -8.41
N LYS A 166 -1.94 4.87 -7.78
CA LYS A 166 -1.76 3.83 -6.77
C LYS A 166 -2.61 4.07 -5.52
N MET A 167 -2.73 5.31 -5.06
CA MET A 167 -3.58 5.71 -3.95
C MET A 167 -5.06 5.35 -4.23
N VAL A 168 -5.56 5.67 -5.42
CA VAL A 168 -6.94 5.33 -5.82
C VAL A 168 -7.12 3.81 -5.91
N HIS A 169 -6.13 3.09 -6.47
CA HIS A 169 -6.13 1.61 -6.47
C HIS A 169 -6.32 1.06 -5.05
N ASN A 170 -5.56 1.56 -4.08
CA ASN A 170 -5.68 1.11 -2.69
C ASN A 170 -7.01 1.51 -2.05
N GLY A 171 -7.59 2.66 -2.41
CA GLY A 171 -8.95 3.02 -2.00
C GLY A 171 -10.00 2.02 -2.48
N ILE A 172 -9.90 1.58 -3.75
CA ILE A 172 -10.75 0.54 -4.32
C ILE A 172 -10.52 -0.80 -3.59
N GLU A 173 -9.26 -1.16 -3.32
CA GLU A 173 -8.89 -2.37 -2.57
C GLU A 173 -9.57 -2.40 -1.19
N TYR A 174 -9.59 -1.28 -0.45
CA TYR A 174 -10.27 -1.17 0.83
C TYR A 174 -11.77 -1.48 0.70
N ALA A 175 -12.44 -0.92 -0.32
CA ALA A 175 -13.86 -1.12 -0.54
C ALA A 175 -14.19 -2.59 -0.90
N ILE A 176 -13.37 -3.23 -1.73
CA ILE A 176 -13.53 -4.65 -2.10
C ILE A 176 -13.33 -5.55 -0.87
N MET A 177 -12.27 -5.32 -0.08
CA MET A 177 -12.04 -6.08 1.16
C MET A 177 -13.20 -5.93 2.13
N GLN A 178 -13.74 -4.72 2.28
CA GLN A 178 -14.88 -4.47 3.16
C GLN A 178 -16.14 -5.21 2.67
N ALA A 179 -16.40 -5.22 1.37
CA ALA A 179 -17.55 -5.93 0.81
C ALA A 179 -17.46 -7.45 1.04
N TYR A 180 -16.27 -8.05 0.89
CA TYR A 180 -16.07 -9.45 1.23
C TYR A 180 -16.23 -9.72 2.73
N ALA A 181 -15.72 -8.83 3.59
CA ALA A 181 -15.83 -8.96 5.04
C ALA A 181 -17.28 -8.90 5.52
N GLU A 182 -18.07 -7.96 5.00
CA GLU A 182 -19.51 -7.88 5.30
C GLU A 182 -20.27 -9.10 4.81
N GLY A 183 -19.94 -9.62 3.63
CA GLY A 183 -20.50 -10.86 3.11
C GLY A 183 -20.13 -12.07 3.97
N PHE A 184 -18.91 -12.15 4.45
CA PHE A 184 -18.47 -13.19 5.39
C PHE A 184 -19.26 -13.15 6.70
N GLU A 185 -19.34 -11.98 7.34
CA GLU A 185 -20.09 -11.81 8.60
C GLU A 185 -21.57 -12.18 8.44
N LEU A 186 -22.20 -11.76 7.32
CA LEU A 186 -23.59 -12.10 7.04
C LEU A 186 -23.82 -13.59 6.86
N LEU A 187 -22.89 -14.29 6.17
CA LEU A 187 -22.99 -15.73 5.98
C LEU A 187 -22.77 -16.51 7.28
N GLU A 188 -21.81 -16.06 8.12
CA GLU A 188 -21.60 -16.63 9.46
C GLU A 188 -22.81 -16.46 10.38
N ALA A 189 -23.53 -15.32 10.26
CA ALA A 189 -24.72 -15.05 11.05
C ALA A 189 -26.00 -15.79 10.57
N ALA A 190 -25.95 -16.41 9.39
CA ALA A 190 -27.12 -17.00 8.76
C ALA A 190 -27.21 -18.52 9.01
N ASP A 191 -28.12 -18.98 9.87
CA ASP A 191 -28.31 -20.40 10.23
C ASP A 191 -28.51 -21.35 9.03
N VAL A 192 -28.97 -20.82 7.89
CA VAL A 192 -29.20 -21.59 6.67
C VAL A 192 -27.90 -21.96 5.94
N VAL A 193 -26.81 -21.25 6.20
CA VAL A 193 -25.48 -21.48 5.60
C VAL A 193 -24.62 -22.26 6.59
N ARG A 194 -24.18 -23.43 6.17
CA ARG A 194 -23.43 -24.37 7.06
C ARG A 194 -21.95 -24.49 6.73
N ASN A 195 -21.54 -23.96 5.59
CA ASN A 195 -20.17 -24.07 5.12
C ASN A 195 -19.75 -22.79 4.41
N VAL A 196 -19.42 -21.78 5.19
CA VAL A 196 -19.00 -20.45 4.69
C VAL A 196 -17.67 -20.51 3.94
N PRO A 197 -16.63 -21.23 4.39
CA PRO A 197 -15.39 -21.36 3.63
C PRO A 197 -15.59 -21.92 2.22
N GLU A 198 -16.41 -22.98 2.07
CA GLU A 198 -16.69 -23.56 0.75
C GLU A 198 -17.55 -22.65 -0.13
N ALA A 199 -18.41 -21.83 0.46
CA ALA A 199 -19.15 -20.82 -0.30
C ALA A 199 -18.17 -19.85 -0.97
N PHE A 200 -17.23 -19.26 -0.21
CA PHE A 200 -16.19 -18.38 -0.75
C PHE A 200 -15.29 -19.12 -1.76
N ASN A 201 -14.87 -20.35 -1.46
CA ASN A 201 -14.06 -21.15 -2.36
C ASN A 201 -14.76 -21.38 -3.71
N SER A 202 -16.07 -21.61 -3.70
CA SER A 202 -16.85 -21.81 -4.94
C SER A 202 -16.92 -20.58 -5.84
N TRP A 203 -16.70 -19.38 -5.31
CA TRP A 203 -16.76 -18.12 -6.06
C TRP A 203 -15.47 -17.77 -6.79
N ARG A 204 -14.40 -18.48 -6.54
CA ARG A 204 -13.09 -18.26 -7.20
C ARG A 204 -13.16 -18.47 -8.72
N GLU A 205 -14.08 -19.33 -9.19
CA GLU A 205 -14.30 -19.57 -10.60
C GLU A 205 -15.79 -19.39 -10.98
N GLY A 206 -16.03 -18.90 -12.19
CA GLY A 206 -17.38 -18.78 -12.74
C GLY A 206 -18.24 -17.64 -12.19
N THR A 207 -17.73 -16.82 -11.28
CA THR A 207 -18.46 -15.66 -10.74
C THR A 207 -17.80 -14.32 -11.10
N VAL A 208 -18.61 -13.24 -11.09
CA VAL A 208 -18.12 -11.88 -11.41
C VAL A 208 -17.28 -11.25 -10.31
N ILE A 209 -17.30 -11.80 -9.09
CA ILE A 209 -16.56 -11.29 -7.95
C ILE A 209 -15.20 -11.97 -7.76
N ARG A 210 -14.77 -12.83 -8.70
CA ARG A 210 -13.44 -13.43 -8.62
C ARG A 210 -12.37 -12.35 -8.57
N SER A 211 -11.40 -12.50 -7.67
CA SER A 211 -10.27 -11.58 -7.54
C SER A 211 -9.16 -12.24 -6.74
N TRP A 212 -7.95 -11.69 -6.83
CA TRP A 212 -6.86 -12.13 -5.97
C TRP A 212 -7.17 -11.92 -4.47
N LEU A 213 -7.91 -10.86 -4.11
CA LEU A 213 -8.36 -10.66 -2.72
C LEU A 213 -9.28 -11.80 -2.24
N LEU A 214 -10.15 -12.30 -3.10
CA LEU A 214 -10.97 -13.47 -2.80
C LEU A 214 -10.10 -14.71 -2.56
N ASP A 215 -9.08 -14.95 -3.41
CA ASP A 215 -8.16 -16.07 -3.22
C ASP A 215 -7.42 -15.98 -1.88
N LEU A 216 -6.98 -14.80 -1.48
CA LEU A 216 -6.32 -14.57 -0.20
C LEU A 216 -7.26 -14.81 0.99
N LEU A 217 -8.52 -14.39 0.89
CA LEU A 217 -9.51 -14.67 1.93
C LEU A 217 -9.77 -16.20 2.03
N VAL A 218 -9.92 -16.89 0.92
CA VAL A 218 -10.11 -18.37 0.91
C VAL A 218 -8.90 -19.07 1.52
N ASN A 219 -7.68 -18.61 1.26
CA ASN A 219 -6.49 -19.16 1.90
C ASN A 219 -6.55 -19.00 3.43
N ALA A 220 -6.93 -17.82 3.93
CA ALA A 220 -7.10 -17.57 5.36
C ALA A 220 -8.19 -18.47 5.97
N LEU A 221 -9.33 -18.62 5.31
CA LEU A 221 -10.43 -19.49 5.75
C LEU A 221 -10.07 -20.99 5.70
N THR A 222 -9.10 -21.37 4.88
CA THR A 222 -8.57 -22.75 4.87
C THR A 222 -7.72 -23.02 6.11
N GLU A 223 -7.03 -22.02 6.64
CA GLU A 223 -6.20 -22.14 7.84
C GLU A 223 -7.04 -22.00 9.15
N ASP A 224 -8.11 -21.22 9.08
CA ASP A 224 -9.00 -20.91 10.20
C ASP A 224 -10.40 -20.58 9.69
N ASN A 225 -11.30 -21.55 9.73
CA ASN A 225 -12.62 -21.48 9.08
C ASN A 225 -13.51 -20.32 9.54
N HIS A 226 -13.32 -19.84 10.77
CA HIS A 226 -14.11 -18.78 11.40
C HIS A 226 -13.27 -17.56 11.75
N LEU A 227 -11.98 -17.56 11.42
CA LEU A 227 -11.00 -16.51 11.75
C LEU A 227 -10.89 -16.24 13.26
N ASP A 228 -11.12 -17.24 14.09
CA ASP A 228 -11.13 -17.15 15.56
C ASP A 228 -9.78 -16.76 16.17
N LYS A 229 -8.69 -16.99 15.44
CA LYS A 229 -7.32 -16.60 15.84
C LYS A 229 -7.03 -15.12 15.65
N LEU A 230 -7.91 -14.38 14.97
CA LEU A 230 -7.72 -12.98 14.65
C LEU A 230 -8.61 -12.09 15.54
N ARG A 231 -8.10 -10.93 15.89
CA ARG A 231 -8.90 -9.86 16.48
C ARG A 231 -9.50 -9.01 15.36
N GLY A 232 -10.76 -8.60 15.50
CA GLY A 232 -11.44 -7.68 14.57
C GLY A 232 -10.88 -6.25 14.66
N TYR A 233 -9.62 -6.06 14.27
CA TYR A 233 -8.87 -4.81 14.35
C TYR A 233 -8.10 -4.62 13.05
N ALA A 234 -8.39 -3.55 12.31
CA ALA A 234 -7.74 -3.23 11.04
C ALA A 234 -7.13 -1.84 11.04
N GLU A 235 -5.83 -1.76 10.78
CA GLU A 235 -5.14 -0.50 10.55
C GLU A 235 -5.32 -0.01 9.12
N ASP A 236 -5.03 1.26 8.90
CA ASP A 236 -4.88 1.85 7.58
C ASP A 236 -3.46 2.38 7.41
N SER A 237 -2.95 2.38 6.18
CA SER A 237 -1.60 2.80 5.82
C SER A 237 -1.57 4.18 5.13
N GLY A 238 -2.68 4.92 5.20
CA GLY A 238 -2.80 6.30 4.72
C GLY A 238 -3.55 6.45 3.40
N GLU A 239 -3.43 5.51 2.46
CA GLU A 239 -3.97 5.66 1.10
C GLU A 239 -5.50 5.79 1.08
N GLY A 240 -6.20 5.05 1.95
CA GLY A 240 -7.66 5.19 2.10
C GLY A 240 -8.06 6.61 2.53
N ARG A 241 -7.30 7.22 3.45
CA ARG A 241 -7.51 8.62 3.87
C ARG A 241 -7.25 9.57 2.72
N TRP A 242 -6.09 9.47 2.09
CA TRP A 242 -5.71 10.34 0.97
C TRP A 242 -6.67 10.23 -0.21
N THR A 243 -7.23 9.03 -0.47
CA THR A 243 -8.26 8.85 -1.50
C THR A 243 -9.54 9.62 -1.16
N VAL A 244 -9.99 9.57 0.11
CA VAL A 244 -11.17 10.33 0.54
C VAL A 244 -10.91 11.84 0.54
N GLU A 245 -9.74 12.29 0.97
CA GLU A 245 -9.31 13.69 0.91
C GLU A 245 -9.29 14.19 -0.55
N ALA A 246 -8.66 13.46 -1.45
CA ALA A 246 -8.64 13.80 -2.89
C ALA A 246 -10.05 13.83 -3.49
N ALA A 247 -10.92 12.91 -3.09
CA ALA A 247 -12.31 12.91 -3.54
C ALA A 247 -13.07 14.17 -3.09
N ILE A 248 -12.81 14.66 -1.88
CA ILE A 248 -13.36 15.94 -1.38
C ILE A 248 -12.84 17.10 -2.22
N ASP A 249 -11.52 17.17 -2.45
CA ASP A 249 -10.89 18.25 -3.22
C ASP A 249 -11.41 18.32 -4.66
N HIS A 250 -11.71 17.17 -5.27
CA HIS A 250 -12.26 17.06 -6.61
C HIS A 250 -13.80 17.02 -6.68
N ALA A 251 -14.50 17.13 -5.54
CA ALA A 251 -15.95 17.00 -5.44
C ALA A 251 -16.50 15.68 -6.05
N VAL A 252 -15.77 14.57 -5.90
CA VAL A 252 -16.14 13.24 -6.39
C VAL A 252 -16.71 12.41 -5.24
N PRO A 253 -17.95 11.88 -5.35
CA PRO A 253 -18.51 11.03 -4.30
C PRO A 253 -17.85 9.64 -4.31
N VAL A 254 -17.34 9.20 -3.16
CA VAL A 254 -16.72 7.88 -2.97
C VAL A 254 -17.31 7.13 -1.77
N PRO A 255 -18.64 6.90 -1.72
CA PRO A 255 -19.30 6.38 -0.53
C PRO A 255 -18.78 5.00 -0.10
N ALA A 256 -18.51 4.09 -1.01
CA ALA A 256 -17.99 2.75 -0.70
C ALA A 256 -16.58 2.81 -0.07
N ILE A 257 -15.68 3.61 -0.64
CA ILE A 257 -14.32 3.80 -0.13
C ILE A 257 -14.34 4.48 1.24
N ALA A 258 -15.15 5.54 1.39
CA ALA A 258 -15.29 6.23 2.66
C ALA A 258 -15.85 5.31 3.76
N ALA A 259 -16.88 4.53 3.47
CA ALA A 259 -17.45 3.57 4.41
C ALA A 259 -16.43 2.53 4.86
N SER A 260 -15.64 1.98 3.94
CA SER A 260 -14.59 1.00 4.27
C SER A 260 -13.48 1.57 5.17
N LEU A 261 -13.10 2.83 4.95
CA LEU A 261 -12.17 3.54 5.82
C LEU A 261 -12.74 3.74 7.24
N PHE A 262 -14.00 4.17 7.35
CA PHE A 262 -14.67 4.37 8.64
C PHE A 262 -14.92 3.05 9.38
N ALA A 263 -15.17 1.93 8.67
CA ALA A 263 -15.23 0.61 9.27
C ALA A 263 -13.91 0.25 9.97
N ARG A 264 -12.75 0.52 9.35
CA ARG A 264 -11.45 0.36 9.99
C ARG A 264 -11.28 1.26 11.23
N PHE A 265 -11.75 2.51 11.18
CA PHE A 265 -11.73 3.38 12.36
C PHE A 265 -12.58 2.81 13.49
N SER A 266 -13.78 2.30 13.17
CA SER A 266 -14.68 1.68 14.14
C SER A 266 -14.08 0.43 14.77
N SER A 267 -13.38 -0.40 13.98
CA SER A 267 -12.73 -1.63 14.47
C SER A 267 -11.68 -1.39 15.56
N ARG A 268 -11.19 -0.15 15.69
CA ARG A 268 -10.18 0.26 16.68
C ARG A 268 -10.78 0.89 17.94
N GLN A 269 -12.11 1.07 17.99
CA GLN A 269 -12.83 1.66 19.12
C GLN A 269 -13.43 0.53 19.98
N GLU A 270 -12.94 0.34 21.18
CA GLU A 270 -13.50 -0.63 22.13
C GLU A 270 -14.83 -0.18 22.72
N ASP A 271 -15.00 1.13 22.96
CA ASP A 271 -16.20 1.72 23.56
C ASP A 271 -16.45 3.12 22.98
N SER A 272 -17.30 3.18 21.96
CA SER A 272 -17.51 4.38 21.13
C SER A 272 -18.15 5.55 21.89
N PRO A 273 -17.48 6.71 22.05
CA PRO A 273 -18.07 7.91 22.66
C PRO A 273 -19.33 8.38 21.91
N ALA A 274 -19.38 8.22 20.60
CA ALA A 274 -20.55 8.58 19.80
C ALA A 274 -21.78 7.72 20.17
N MET A 275 -21.59 6.41 20.33
CA MET A 275 -22.66 5.51 20.74
C MET A 275 -23.09 5.74 22.18
N LYS A 276 -22.19 6.15 23.08
CA LYS A 276 -22.54 6.61 24.44
C LYS A 276 -23.47 7.83 24.38
N ALA A 277 -23.15 8.81 23.54
CA ALA A 277 -24.00 9.99 23.37
C ALA A 277 -25.39 9.63 22.82
N VAL A 278 -25.48 8.73 21.86
CA VAL A 278 -26.74 8.21 21.32
C VAL A 278 -27.54 7.49 22.42
N ALA A 279 -26.91 6.61 23.19
CA ALA A 279 -27.56 5.89 24.30
C ALA A 279 -28.08 6.87 25.38
N ALA A 280 -27.27 7.88 25.75
CA ALA A 280 -27.65 8.89 26.70
C ALA A 280 -28.86 9.70 26.21
N MET A 281 -28.86 10.17 24.96
CA MET A 281 -30.01 10.88 24.38
C MET A 281 -31.29 10.01 24.35
N ARG A 282 -31.20 8.74 23.95
CA ARG A 282 -32.32 7.80 23.97
C ARG A 282 -32.88 7.59 25.38
N ASN A 283 -32.02 7.53 26.37
CA ASN A 283 -32.46 7.46 27.76
C ASN A 283 -33.22 8.72 28.20
N GLN A 284 -32.68 9.91 27.87
CA GLN A 284 -33.26 11.18 28.31
C GLN A 284 -34.63 11.46 27.69
N PHE A 285 -34.84 11.20 26.38
CA PHE A 285 -36.14 11.50 25.74
C PHE A 285 -37.13 10.36 25.82
N GLY A 286 -36.73 9.12 25.93
CA GLY A 286 -37.62 7.96 25.84
C GLY A 286 -37.51 6.99 27.04
N GLY A 287 -36.69 7.26 28.03
CA GLY A 287 -36.48 6.36 29.19
C GLY A 287 -35.89 4.99 28.80
N HIS A 288 -35.26 4.87 27.60
CA HIS A 288 -34.69 3.63 27.18
C HIS A 288 -33.54 3.19 28.10
N ALA A 289 -33.52 1.92 28.48
CA ALA A 289 -32.45 1.38 29.32
C ALA A 289 -31.08 1.55 28.64
N VAL A 290 -30.09 1.97 29.43
CA VAL A 290 -28.67 2.02 29.01
C VAL A 290 -27.90 0.91 29.73
N LYS A 291 -26.94 0.30 29.03
CA LYS A 291 -25.96 -0.61 29.68
C LYS A 291 -24.94 0.23 30.42
N GLY A 292 -24.65 -0.13 31.68
CA GLY A 292 -23.59 0.51 32.47
C GLY A 292 -22.21 0.17 31.89
N ALA A 293 -21.22 1.03 32.15
CA ALA A 293 -19.84 0.71 31.83
C ALA A 293 -19.39 -0.50 32.68
N GLU A 294 -18.76 -1.50 32.08
CA GLU A 294 -18.12 -2.57 32.84
C GLU A 294 -16.96 -1.96 33.66
N THR A 295 -16.99 -2.14 34.96
CA THR A 295 -15.87 -1.72 35.81
C THR A 295 -14.72 -2.71 35.58
N PRO A 296 -13.53 -2.28 35.13
CA PRO A 296 -12.41 -3.19 34.96
C PRO A 296 -12.13 -3.90 36.29
N GLY A 297 -12.31 -5.22 36.35
CA GLY A 297 -12.02 -6.05 37.52
C GLY A 297 -13.21 -6.44 38.40
N ALA A 298 -14.46 -6.16 38.03
CA ALA A 298 -15.61 -6.76 38.70
C ALA A 298 -15.83 -8.19 38.18
N ALA A 299 -15.74 -9.19 39.09
CA ALA A 299 -16.11 -10.55 38.78
C ALA A 299 -17.58 -10.62 38.33
N PRO A 300 -17.98 -11.53 37.41
CA PRO A 300 -19.36 -11.67 37.00
C PRO A 300 -20.24 -11.88 38.22
N ALA A 301 -21.28 -11.05 38.39
CA ALA A 301 -22.29 -11.26 39.41
C ALA A 301 -23.02 -12.57 39.08
N ASP A 302 -22.98 -13.51 40.00
CA ASP A 302 -23.70 -14.75 39.92
C ASP A 302 -25.17 -14.49 39.55
N ALA A 303 -25.59 -15.05 38.41
CA ALA A 303 -26.98 -15.12 38.03
C ALA A 303 -27.69 -16.11 39.00
N GLY A 304 -28.43 -15.56 39.96
CA GLY A 304 -29.37 -16.31 40.78
C GLY A 304 -30.71 -16.47 40.08
#